data_8fd69952e18b0190d565b9de21fdd868
#
_entry.id   8fd69952e18b0190d565b9de21fdd868
#
_cell.length_a   1.000
_cell.length_b   1.000
_cell.length_c   1.000
_cell.angle_alpha   90.00
_cell.angle_beta   90.00
_cell.angle_gamma   90.00
#
_symmetry.space_group_name_H-M   'P 1'
#
loop_
_entity.id
_entity.type
_entity.pdbx_description
1 polymer ?
#
loop_
_entity_poly.entity_id
_entity_poly.type
_entity_poly.pdbx_seq_one_letter_code
_entity_poly.pdbx_strand_id
1 'polypeptide(L)'
;DNVQIEPNKGISHRTSPTSIGLYLISLLAAEKLRLLPAAEAACRIGETISTLEMLPKWQGHLYSWYDTRTLEPLPPPHVFSADSGQLAVCLTACAQGLRALLPILPETLHDLPARADALAKGMDFSVLFDEEAELFWVEVRPDQPNESRSHHDLLASEARLLSFYAVMTEQVP
;
A
#
# COMPACT_ATOMS: atom_id res chain seq x y z
N ASP A 1 -0.88 -2.16 14.25
CA ASP A 1 -1.77 -2.92 15.14
C ASP A 1 -3.20 -2.44 15.00
N ASN A 2 -4.16 -3.35 15.12
CA ASN A 2 -5.59 -3.04 15.18
C ASN A 2 -6.10 -3.20 16.61
N VAL A 3 -6.95 -2.26 17.04
CA VAL A 3 -7.55 -2.28 18.39
C VAL A 3 -9.06 -2.29 18.26
N GLN A 4 -9.70 -3.29 18.87
CA GLN A 4 -11.14 -3.31 18.98
C GLN A 4 -11.54 -2.91 20.40
N ILE A 5 -12.27 -1.81 20.51
CA ILE A 5 -12.67 -1.22 21.79
C ILE A 5 -13.98 -1.85 22.28
N GLU A 6 -14.95 -2.05 21.39
CA GLU A 6 -16.30 -2.53 21.76
C GLU A 6 -16.77 -3.68 20.83
N PRO A 7 -16.98 -4.88 21.33
CA PRO A 7 -16.51 -5.40 22.61
C PRO A 7 -14.97 -5.42 22.66
N ASN A 8 -14.40 -5.20 23.84
CA ASN A 8 -12.94 -5.19 23.98
C ASN A 8 -12.35 -6.57 23.68
N LYS A 9 -11.62 -6.67 22.55
CA LYS A 9 -10.88 -7.86 22.12
C LYS A 9 -9.36 -7.68 22.21
N GLY A 10 -8.92 -6.54 22.77
CA GLY A 10 -7.51 -6.22 22.92
C GLY A 10 -6.87 -5.77 21.60
N ILE A 11 -5.55 -5.94 21.53
CA ILE A 11 -4.71 -5.53 20.41
C ILE A 11 -4.51 -6.71 19.46
N SER A 12 -4.84 -6.54 18.20
CA SER A 12 -4.47 -7.45 17.12
C SER A 12 -3.18 -6.95 16.47
N HIS A 13 -2.10 -7.71 16.64
CA HIS A 13 -0.79 -7.37 16.09
C HIS A 13 -0.71 -7.65 14.59
N ARG A 14 -1.49 -6.92 13.81
CA ARG A 14 -1.51 -7.05 12.34
C ARG A 14 -1.69 -5.71 11.65
N THR A 15 -1.19 -5.64 10.41
CA THR A 15 -1.37 -4.49 9.53
C THR A 15 -1.66 -4.94 8.11
N SER A 16 -2.23 -4.05 7.29
CA SER A 16 -2.53 -4.29 5.87
C SER A 16 -1.92 -3.20 4.99
N PRO A 17 -1.77 -3.45 3.67
CA PRO A 17 -1.30 -2.44 2.72
C PRO A 17 -2.12 -1.15 2.77
N THR A 18 -3.46 -1.26 2.83
CA THR A 18 -4.36 -0.11 2.98
C THR A 18 -4.07 0.68 4.25
N SER A 19 -3.90 0.01 5.41
CA SER A 19 -3.59 0.68 6.68
C SER A 19 -2.26 1.42 6.62
N ILE A 20 -1.25 0.83 5.99
CA ILE A 20 0.07 1.45 5.82
C ILE A 20 -0.02 2.66 4.88
N GLY A 21 -0.71 2.52 3.74
CA GLY A 21 -0.90 3.62 2.79
C GLY A 21 -1.59 4.82 3.44
N LEU A 22 -2.68 4.59 4.17
CA LEU A 22 -3.40 5.64 4.89
C LEU A 22 -2.55 6.28 5.99
N TYR A 23 -1.69 5.50 6.67
CA TYR A 23 -0.75 6.05 7.65
C TYR A 23 0.23 7.04 7.01
N LEU A 24 0.83 6.70 5.85
CA LEU A 24 1.73 7.59 5.12
C LEU A 24 1.04 8.92 4.75
N ILE A 25 -0.19 8.85 4.24
CA ILE A 25 -0.97 10.06 3.90
C ILE A 25 -1.34 10.86 5.16
N SER A 26 -1.64 10.18 6.26
CA SER A 26 -1.96 10.85 7.53
C SER A 26 -0.77 11.64 8.10
N LEU A 27 0.47 11.16 7.91
CA LEU A 27 1.68 11.89 8.31
C LEU A 27 1.86 13.18 7.50
N LEU A 28 1.63 13.14 6.19
CA LEU A 28 1.65 14.34 5.35
C LEU A 28 0.51 15.32 5.72
N ALA A 29 -0.68 14.80 5.99
CA ALA A 29 -1.79 15.61 6.44
C ALA A 29 -1.51 16.28 7.80
N ALA A 30 -0.92 15.56 8.74
CA ALA A 30 -0.52 16.10 10.04
C ALA A 30 0.53 17.21 9.91
N GLU A 31 1.49 17.07 9.00
CA GLU A 31 2.44 18.13 8.66
C GLU A 31 1.71 19.35 8.09
N LYS A 32 0.85 19.15 7.11
CA LYS A 32 0.09 20.24 6.47
C LYS A 32 -0.79 20.99 7.44
N LEU A 33 -1.36 20.29 8.42
CA LEU A 33 -2.16 20.85 9.50
C LEU A 33 -1.30 21.43 10.67
N ARG A 34 0.03 21.37 10.55
CA ARG A 34 0.99 21.83 11.58
C ARG A 34 0.87 21.08 12.92
N LEU A 35 0.42 19.83 12.87
CA LEU A 35 0.38 18.91 14.02
C LEU A 35 1.71 18.20 14.24
N LEU A 36 2.52 18.06 13.16
CA LEU A 36 3.87 17.50 13.18
C LEU A 36 4.84 18.41 12.43
N PRO A 37 6.10 18.56 12.90
CA PRO A 37 7.17 19.18 12.12
C PRO A 37 7.45 18.36 10.86
N ALA A 38 7.82 19.04 9.75
CA ALA A 38 8.11 18.39 8.47
C ALA A 38 9.20 17.32 8.58
N ALA A 39 10.29 17.60 9.29
CA ALA A 39 11.37 16.64 9.50
C ALA A 39 10.89 15.38 10.26
N GLU A 40 10.04 15.53 11.27
CA GLU A 40 9.49 14.39 12.02
C GLU A 40 8.55 13.55 11.15
N ALA A 41 7.65 14.19 10.39
CA ALA A 41 6.77 13.50 9.45
C ALA A 41 7.59 12.71 8.43
N ALA A 42 8.61 13.33 7.82
CA ALA A 42 9.48 12.69 6.85
C ALA A 42 10.31 11.53 7.46
N CYS A 43 10.81 11.66 8.68
CA CYS A 43 11.50 10.57 9.37
C CYS A 43 10.59 9.35 9.57
N ARG A 44 9.37 9.54 10.06
CA ARG A 44 8.38 8.46 10.25
C ARG A 44 7.98 7.81 8.93
N ILE A 45 7.84 8.59 7.85
CA ILE A 45 7.63 8.09 6.51
C ILE A 45 8.83 7.24 6.07
N GLY A 46 10.05 7.71 6.29
CA GLY A 46 11.28 6.99 5.95
C GLY A 46 11.41 5.64 6.66
N GLU A 47 11.09 5.56 7.95
CA GLU A 47 11.04 4.32 8.71
C GLU A 47 10.02 3.33 8.12
N THR A 48 8.84 3.85 7.73
CA THR A 48 7.79 3.04 7.10
C THR A 48 8.22 2.53 5.72
N ILE A 49 8.80 3.39 4.87
CA ILE A 49 9.36 3.00 3.57
C ILE A 49 10.43 1.92 3.74
N SER A 50 11.37 2.09 4.68
CA SER A 50 12.41 1.11 4.95
C SER A 50 11.82 -0.24 5.38
N THR A 51 10.76 -0.23 6.17
CA THR A 51 10.04 -1.46 6.53
C THR A 51 9.38 -2.09 5.31
N LEU A 52 8.70 -1.29 4.48
CA LEU A 52 8.05 -1.77 3.26
C LEU A 52 9.05 -2.42 2.29
N GLU A 53 10.27 -1.88 2.17
CA GLU A 53 11.33 -2.45 1.33
C GLU A 53 11.74 -3.85 1.78
N MET A 54 11.74 -4.12 3.08
CA MET A 54 12.14 -5.41 3.67
C MET A 54 11.03 -6.46 3.69
N LEU A 55 9.74 -6.06 3.72
CA LEU A 55 8.63 -7.00 3.79
C LEU A 55 8.64 -7.99 2.62
N PRO A 56 8.35 -9.28 2.85
CA PRO A 56 8.09 -10.25 1.79
C PRO A 56 7.00 -9.75 0.84
N LYS A 57 7.19 -9.93 -0.46
CA LYS A 57 6.28 -9.48 -1.51
C LYS A 57 6.06 -10.57 -2.55
N TRP A 58 4.92 -10.50 -3.24
CA TRP A 58 4.67 -11.29 -4.43
C TRP A 58 4.46 -10.36 -5.63
N GLN A 59 5.31 -10.47 -6.65
CA GLN A 59 5.27 -9.59 -7.84
C GLN A 59 5.23 -8.09 -7.50
N GLY A 60 5.97 -7.68 -6.45
CA GLY A 60 5.98 -6.32 -5.93
C GLY A 60 4.81 -5.97 -5.01
N HIS A 61 3.75 -6.76 -4.98
CA HIS A 61 2.60 -6.55 -4.10
C HIS A 61 2.88 -7.04 -2.69
N LEU A 62 2.36 -6.30 -1.70
CA LEU A 62 2.31 -6.78 -0.32
C LEU A 62 1.17 -7.79 -0.16
N TYR A 63 1.37 -8.74 0.76
CA TYR A 63 0.28 -9.59 1.23
C TYR A 63 -0.73 -8.78 2.04
N SER A 64 -1.97 -9.25 2.12
CA SER A 64 -3.06 -8.51 2.75
C SER A 64 -2.88 -8.30 4.24
N TRP A 65 -2.17 -9.20 4.90
CA TRP A 65 -1.93 -9.09 6.34
C TRP A 65 -0.52 -9.50 6.73
N TYR A 66 0.11 -8.71 7.62
CA TYR A 66 1.38 -9.01 8.27
C TYR A 66 1.23 -8.96 9.78
N ASP A 67 1.93 -9.86 10.49
CA ASP A 67 2.13 -9.71 11.94
C ASP A 67 3.12 -8.55 12.17
N THR A 68 2.72 -7.56 12.97
CA THR A 68 3.53 -6.34 13.20
C THR A 68 4.74 -6.58 14.10
N ARG A 69 4.86 -7.76 14.72
CA ARG A 69 6.00 -8.13 15.58
C ARG A 69 7.06 -8.91 14.82
N THR A 70 6.64 -9.76 13.89
CA THR A 70 7.54 -10.64 13.12
C THR A 70 7.81 -10.13 11.71
N LEU A 71 6.95 -9.25 11.19
CA LEU A 71 6.94 -8.74 9.82
C LEU A 71 6.68 -9.82 8.76
N GLU A 72 6.16 -10.98 9.18
CA GLU A 72 5.82 -12.08 8.29
C GLU A 72 4.35 -11.99 7.83
N PRO A 73 4.05 -12.44 6.60
CA PRO A 73 2.67 -12.57 6.15
C PRO A 73 1.88 -13.52 7.03
N LEU A 74 0.64 -13.15 7.37
CA LEU A 74 -0.26 -14.03 8.10
C LEU A 74 -0.87 -15.09 7.17
N PRO A 75 -0.91 -16.37 7.60
CA PRO A 75 -1.47 -17.44 6.80
C PRO A 75 -3.02 -17.40 6.76
N PRO A 76 -3.67 -17.80 5.64
CA PRO A 76 -3.01 -18.10 4.37
C PRO A 76 -2.53 -16.83 3.67
N PRO A 77 -1.34 -16.85 3.04
CA PRO A 77 -0.81 -15.68 2.36
C PRO A 77 -1.63 -15.41 1.07
N HIS A 78 -2.20 -14.22 0.98
CA HIS A 78 -2.96 -13.78 -0.19
C HIS A 78 -2.76 -12.29 -0.45
N VAL A 79 -3.02 -11.87 -1.67
CA VAL A 79 -2.94 -10.49 -2.12
C VAL A 79 -4.34 -10.02 -2.50
N PHE A 80 -4.89 -9.04 -1.79
CA PHE A 80 -6.08 -8.30 -2.21
C PHE A 80 -5.69 -7.21 -3.19
N SER A 81 -6.32 -7.22 -4.36
CA SER A 81 -6.01 -6.28 -5.42
C SER A 81 -6.40 -4.84 -5.06
N ALA A 82 -7.52 -4.65 -4.38
CA ALA A 82 -7.95 -3.33 -3.88
C ALA A 82 -6.94 -2.74 -2.88
N ASP A 83 -6.41 -3.55 -1.95
CA ASP A 83 -5.36 -3.14 -1.01
C ASP A 83 -4.08 -2.71 -1.75
N SER A 84 -3.72 -3.45 -2.81
CA SER A 84 -2.57 -3.13 -3.66
C SER A 84 -2.75 -1.80 -4.38
N GLY A 85 -3.92 -1.56 -4.98
CA GLY A 85 -4.23 -0.30 -5.63
C GLY A 85 -4.23 0.88 -4.66
N GLN A 86 -4.81 0.70 -3.48
CA GLN A 86 -4.81 1.73 -2.42
C GLN A 86 -3.39 2.09 -1.99
N LEU A 87 -2.53 1.09 -1.76
CA LEU A 87 -1.14 1.33 -1.37
C LEU A 87 -0.36 2.06 -2.47
N ALA A 88 -0.49 1.64 -3.74
CA ALA A 88 0.22 2.25 -4.86
C ALA A 88 -0.13 3.74 -5.02
N VAL A 89 -1.42 4.08 -4.92
CA VAL A 89 -1.87 5.48 -4.96
C VAL A 89 -1.33 6.27 -3.77
N CYS A 90 -1.39 5.69 -2.56
CA CYS A 90 -0.86 6.35 -1.36
C CYS A 90 0.66 6.58 -1.45
N LEU A 91 1.44 5.62 -1.95
CA LEU A 91 2.88 5.76 -2.17
C LEU A 91 3.19 6.85 -3.19
N THR A 92 2.45 6.89 -4.31
CA THR A 92 2.59 7.92 -5.34
C THR A 92 2.27 9.31 -4.79
N ALA A 93 1.17 9.45 -4.06
CA ALA A 93 0.79 10.71 -3.41
C ALA A 93 1.81 11.11 -2.33
N CYS A 94 2.31 10.13 -1.56
CA CYS A 94 3.35 10.34 -0.56
C CYS A 94 4.64 10.88 -1.20
N ALA A 95 5.08 10.29 -2.30
CA ALA A 95 6.24 10.75 -3.05
C ALA A 95 6.09 12.21 -3.51
N GLN A 96 4.92 12.60 -4.00
CA GLN A 96 4.65 13.99 -4.40
C GLN A 96 4.63 14.94 -3.20
N GLY A 97 4.00 14.53 -2.08
CA GLY A 97 4.01 15.31 -0.83
C GLY A 97 5.43 15.53 -0.31
N LEU A 98 6.27 14.50 -0.30
CA LEU A 98 7.68 14.60 0.10
C LEU A 98 8.49 15.52 -0.83
N ARG A 99 8.26 15.48 -2.16
CA ARG A 99 8.91 16.41 -3.11
C ARG A 99 8.61 17.87 -2.77
N ALA A 100 7.39 18.17 -2.36
CA ALA A 100 7.02 19.51 -1.96
C ALA A 100 7.72 19.97 -0.67
N LEU A 101 8.14 19.03 0.17
CA LEU A 101 8.85 19.31 1.43
C LEU A 101 10.37 19.37 1.28
N LEU A 102 10.97 18.87 0.17
CA LEU A 102 12.43 18.82 -0.02
C LEU A 102 13.17 20.12 0.32
N PRO A 103 12.65 21.33 -0.02
CA PRO A 103 13.38 22.58 0.27
C PRO A 103 13.60 22.84 1.76
N ILE A 104 12.84 22.18 2.64
CA ILE A 104 12.91 22.38 4.10
C ILE A 104 13.36 21.13 4.86
N LEU A 105 13.59 20.01 4.15
CA LEU A 105 14.05 18.76 4.74
C LEU A 105 15.56 18.65 4.74
N PRO A 106 16.15 17.93 5.72
CA PRO A 106 17.56 17.54 5.67
C PRO A 106 17.88 16.70 4.41
N GLU A 107 19.07 16.89 3.84
CA GLU A 107 19.53 16.16 2.63
C GLU A 107 19.47 14.63 2.81
N THR A 108 19.64 14.13 4.03
CA THR A 108 19.55 12.69 4.36
C THR A 108 18.18 12.08 4.10
N LEU A 109 17.14 12.89 3.87
CA LEU A 109 15.78 12.45 3.57
C LEU A 109 15.37 12.72 2.11
N HIS A 110 16.29 13.22 1.29
CA HIS A 110 15.96 13.61 -0.09
C HIS A 110 15.77 12.43 -1.05
N ASP A 111 16.16 11.22 -0.66
CA ASP A 111 15.93 9.99 -1.42
C ASP A 111 14.52 9.41 -1.24
N LEU A 112 13.81 9.81 -0.18
CA LEU A 112 12.50 9.22 0.17
C LEU A 112 11.45 9.28 -0.94
N PRO A 113 11.29 10.39 -1.71
CA PRO A 113 10.34 10.42 -2.81
C PRO A 113 10.62 9.37 -3.89
N ALA A 114 11.90 9.15 -4.22
CA ALA A 114 12.31 8.18 -5.22
C ALA A 114 12.08 6.74 -4.73
N ARG A 115 12.32 6.47 -3.45
CA ARG A 115 12.08 5.16 -2.82
C ARG A 115 10.59 4.84 -2.78
N ALA A 116 9.73 5.81 -2.41
CA ALA A 116 8.28 5.63 -2.45
C ALA A 116 7.77 5.34 -3.87
N ASP A 117 8.26 6.08 -4.88
CA ASP A 117 7.95 5.81 -6.28
C ASP A 117 8.42 4.42 -6.74
N ALA A 118 9.60 4.01 -6.32
CA ALA A 118 10.16 2.70 -6.69
C ALA A 118 9.28 1.56 -6.15
N LEU A 119 8.78 1.67 -4.92
CA LEU A 119 7.85 0.71 -4.34
C LEU A 119 6.54 0.65 -5.14
N ALA A 120 5.95 1.80 -5.49
CA ALA A 120 4.70 1.85 -6.26
C ALA A 120 4.88 1.28 -7.67
N LYS A 121 5.97 1.64 -8.36
CA LYS A 121 6.29 1.18 -9.73
C LYS A 121 6.71 -0.29 -9.78
N GLY A 122 7.19 -0.83 -8.67
CA GLY A 122 7.56 -2.24 -8.57
C GLY A 122 6.37 -3.19 -8.46
N MET A 123 5.14 -2.68 -8.31
CA MET A 123 3.92 -3.48 -8.24
C MET A 123 3.42 -3.80 -9.64
N ASP A 124 3.39 -5.08 -10.01
CA ASP A 124 2.92 -5.56 -11.31
C ASP A 124 1.42 -5.86 -11.27
N PHE A 125 0.60 -4.90 -11.67
CA PHE A 125 -0.86 -5.04 -11.67
C PHE A 125 -1.40 -5.98 -12.75
N SER A 126 -0.62 -6.31 -13.78
CA SER A 126 -1.05 -7.23 -14.82
C SER A 126 -1.34 -8.63 -14.28
N VAL A 127 -0.62 -9.07 -13.24
CA VAL A 127 -0.82 -10.39 -12.61
C VAL A 127 -2.11 -10.48 -11.77
N LEU A 128 -2.74 -9.35 -11.50
CA LEU A 128 -4.02 -9.25 -10.77
C LEU A 128 -5.22 -9.05 -11.71
N PHE A 129 -4.97 -8.94 -13.01
CA PHE A 129 -5.98 -8.65 -14.03
C PHE A 129 -6.36 -9.91 -14.82
N ASP A 130 -7.63 -10.07 -15.11
CA ASP A 130 -8.16 -11.10 -15.99
C ASP A 130 -8.41 -10.48 -17.37
N GLU A 131 -7.58 -10.81 -18.35
CA GLU A 131 -7.69 -10.27 -19.71
C GLU A 131 -8.96 -10.71 -20.44
N GLU A 132 -9.53 -11.89 -20.13
CA GLU A 132 -10.75 -12.39 -20.75
C GLU A 132 -11.99 -11.66 -20.23
N ALA A 133 -12.04 -11.45 -18.92
CA ALA A 133 -13.15 -10.76 -18.27
C ALA A 133 -12.97 -9.23 -18.27
N GLU A 134 -11.77 -8.73 -18.58
CA GLU A 134 -11.38 -7.31 -18.46
C GLU A 134 -11.64 -6.73 -17.06
N LEU A 135 -11.41 -7.55 -16.03
CA LEU A 135 -11.66 -7.22 -14.62
C LEU A 135 -10.50 -7.63 -13.73
N PHE A 136 -10.36 -6.96 -12.60
CA PHE A 136 -9.43 -7.38 -11.57
C PHE A 136 -10.01 -8.50 -10.69
N TRP A 137 -9.16 -9.48 -10.38
CA TRP A 137 -9.45 -10.47 -9.34
C TRP A 137 -9.60 -9.78 -7.98
N VAL A 138 -10.53 -10.23 -7.13
CA VAL A 138 -10.67 -9.73 -5.76
C VAL A 138 -9.42 -10.08 -4.95
N GLU A 139 -9.00 -11.34 -5.03
CA GLU A 139 -7.79 -11.82 -4.36
C GLU A 139 -7.02 -12.82 -5.23
N VAL A 140 -5.74 -12.89 -5.02
CA VAL A 140 -4.85 -13.89 -5.61
C VAL A 140 -4.11 -14.59 -4.49
N ARG A 141 -4.08 -15.93 -4.55
CA ARG A 141 -3.28 -16.79 -3.68
C ARG A 141 -2.12 -17.37 -4.46
N PRO A 142 -0.90 -16.90 -4.21
CA PRO A 142 0.27 -17.35 -4.97
C PRO A 142 0.56 -18.85 -4.82
N ASP A 143 0.18 -19.45 -3.69
CA ASP A 143 0.31 -20.88 -3.38
C ASP A 143 -0.81 -21.76 -3.97
N GLN A 144 -1.90 -21.14 -4.44
CA GLN A 144 -3.08 -21.83 -4.97
C GLN A 144 -3.57 -21.20 -6.30
N PRO A 145 -2.76 -21.24 -7.38
CA PRO A 145 -3.05 -20.50 -8.61
C PRO A 145 -4.30 -21.00 -9.37
N ASN A 146 -4.75 -22.22 -9.09
CA ASN A 146 -5.91 -22.84 -9.76
C ASN A 146 -7.21 -22.72 -8.96
N GLU A 147 -7.23 -21.98 -7.85
CA GLU A 147 -8.46 -21.77 -7.08
C GLU A 147 -9.43 -20.87 -7.85
N SER A 148 -10.72 -21.16 -7.73
CA SER A 148 -11.77 -20.30 -8.30
C SER A 148 -11.70 -18.91 -7.69
N ARG A 149 -11.60 -17.88 -8.55
CA ARG A 149 -11.48 -16.48 -8.15
C ARG A 149 -12.74 -15.71 -8.50
N SER A 150 -13.04 -14.68 -7.74
CA SER A 150 -14.09 -13.71 -8.06
C SER A 150 -13.48 -12.40 -8.54
N HIS A 151 -14.23 -11.67 -9.36
CA HIS A 151 -13.83 -10.36 -9.86
C HIS A 151 -14.43 -9.22 -9.03
N HIS A 152 -13.78 -8.08 -9.05
CA HIS A 152 -14.36 -6.84 -8.56
C HIS A 152 -15.40 -6.30 -9.55
N ASP A 153 -16.45 -5.69 -9.01
CA ASP A 153 -17.39 -4.87 -9.76
C ASP A 153 -16.77 -3.50 -10.06
N LEU A 154 -16.83 -3.06 -11.33
CA LEU A 154 -16.25 -1.78 -11.76
C LEU A 154 -16.96 -0.55 -11.17
N LEU A 155 -18.27 -0.64 -10.86
CA LEU A 155 -19.08 0.52 -10.52
C LEU A 155 -19.18 0.77 -9.02
N ALA A 156 -19.31 -0.27 -8.22
CA ALA A 156 -19.61 -0.18 -6.80
C ALA A 156 -18.47 -0.65 -5.88
N SER A 157 -17.40 -1.19 -6.46
CA SER A 157 -16.29 -1.78 -5.71
C SER A 157 -15.30 -0.72 -5.20
N GLU A 158 -14.68 -1.03 -4.07
CA GLU A 158 -13.48 -0.34 -3.55
C GLU A 158 -12.28 -0.44 -4.49
N ALA A 159 -12.30 -1.34 -5.48
CA ALA A 159 -11.26 -1.50 -6.49
C ALA A 159 -11.23 -0.40 -7.57
N ARG A 160 -12.14 0.57 -7.57
CA ARG A 160 -12.10 1.66 -8.57
C ARG A 160 -10.78 2.42 -8.60
N LEU A 161 -10.17 2.61 -7.44
CA LEU A 161 -8.88 3.28 -7.35
C LEU A 161 -7.76 2.42 -7.96
N LEU A 162 -7.82 1.11 -7.79
CA LEU A 162 -6.94 0.14 -8.45
C LEU A 162 -7.06 0.23 -9.97
N SER A 163 -8.29 0.12 -10.52
CA SER A 163 -8.53 0.17 -11.96
C SER A 163 -8.02 1.49 -12.56
N PHE A 164 -8.35 2.62 -11.92
CA PHE A 164 -7.86 3.93 -12.34
C PHE A 164 -6.33 4.00 -12.35
N TYR A 165 -5.67 3.51 -11.30
CA TYR A 165 -4.22 3.55 -11.20
C TYR A 165 -3.54 2.68 -12.25
N ALA A 166 -4.01 1.45 -12.44
CA ALA A 166 -3.42 0.50 -13.37
C ALA A 166 -3.56 0.95 -14.83
N VAL A 167 -4.73 1.50 -15.21
CA VAL A 167 -4.95 2.11 -16.54
C VAL A 167 -4.09 3.37 -16.71
N MET A 168 -4.05 4.26 -15.71
CA MET A 168 -3.25 5.48 -15.77
C MET A 168 -1.75 5.22 -15.92
N THR A 169 -1.27 4.10 -15.36
CA THR A 169 0.14 3.66 -15.45
C THR A 169 0.40 2.71 -16.61
N GLU A 170 -0.58 2.51 -17.51
CA GLU A 170 -0.48 1.69 -18.72
C GLU A 170 -0.10 0.22 -18.42
N GLN A 171 -0.47 -0.31 -17.27
CA GLN A 171 -0.21 -1.70 -16.90
C GLN A 171 -1.33 -2.66 -17.36
N VAL A 172 -2.53 -2.12 -17.56
CA VAL A 172 -3.69 -2.83 -18.13
C VAL A 172 -4.41 -1.91 -19.11
N PRO A 173 -5.22 -2.48 -20.03
CA PRO A 173 -5.98 -1.71 -21.04
C PRO A 173 -6.92 -0.67 -20.46
#